data_b821bf5802d01fdad136f7814a0b43d6
#
_entry.id   b821bf5802d01fdad136f7814a0b43d6
#
_cell.length_a   1.000
_cell.length_b   1.000
_cell.length_c   1.000
_cell.angle_alpha   90.00
_cell.angle_beta   90.00
_cell.angle_gamma   90.00
#
_symmetry.space_group_name_H-M   'P 1'
#
loop_
_entity.id
_entity.type
_entity.pdbx_description
1 polymer ?
#
loop_
_entity_poly.entity_id
_entity_poly.type
_entity_poly.pdbx_seq_one_letter_code
_entity_poly.pdbx_strand_id
1 'polypeptide(L)'
;MLVVPTDGRTDHRFAPCTAGTTGATVISDITQLIYVSQPFGYDGATLGAILLDARRCNTRDGITGALVCRHDVYLQLLEGPTEKVTAAYARIIRDDRHAGVKELVNRKVTDRIFPDWAMLHDPAKSWIWSEEEMSAGVLERATPADVIGLFEGLSAKVNADPSD
;
A
#
# COMPACT_ATOMS: atom_id res chain seq x y z
N MET A 1 56.78 38.48 -44.80
CA MET A 1 57.59 38.94 -43.65
C MET A 1 56.64 38.96 -42.47
N LEU A 2 56.66 37.89 -41.72
CA LEU A 2 56.86 37.79 -40.28
C LEU A 2 56.06 38.83 -39.49
N VAL A 3 55.21 38.47 -38.56
CA VAL A 3 55.57 37.98 -37.21
C VAL A 3 54.30 37.51 -36.54
N VAL A 4 54.35 36.32 -35.93
CA VAL A 4 53.50 35.86 -34.80
C VAL A 4 54.07 36.47 -33.52
N PRO A 5 53.25 36.80 -32.52
CA PRO A 5 53.34 36.19 -31.25
C PRO A 5 51.98 35.86 -30.60
N THR A 6 51.81 34.66 -30.14
CA THR A 6 52.00 34.15 -28.78
C THR A 6 50.89 34.51 -27.80
N ASP A 7 50.18 33.43 -27.46
CA ASP A 7 49.98 33.03 -26.08
C ASP A 7 49.18 33.94 -25.16
N GLY A 8 47.96 33.54 -24.94
CA GLY A 8 47.08 33.99 -23.88
C GLY A 8 46.37 32.78 -23.26
N ARG A 9 47.09 32.03 -22.44
CA ARG A 9 46.50 31.04 -21.54
C ARG A 9 45.54 31.75 -20.63
N THR A 10 44.22 31.57 -20.84
CA THR A 10 43.21 31.83 -19.82
C THR A 10 43.04 30.58 -18.99
N ASP A 11 43.63 30.65 -17.84
CA ASP A 11 43.51 29.74 -16.71
C ASP A 11 42.02 29.71 -16.26
N HIS A 12 41.29 28.74 -16.76
CA HIS A 12 39.94 28.44 -16.23
C HIS A 12 40.13 27.66 -14.93
N ARG A 13 40.29 28.40 -13.85
CA ARG A 13 40.14 27.87 -12.50
C ARG A 13 38.75 27.33 -12.37
N PHE A 14 38.65 26.03 -12.36
CA PHE A 14 37.47 25.33 -11.88
C PHE A 14 37.17 25.81 -10.46
N ALA A 15 36.11 26.57 -10.28
CA ALA A 15 35.52 26.78 -8.98
C ALA A 15 34.95 25.44 -8.51
N PRO A 16 35.24 24.98 -7.29
CA PRO A 16 34.62 23.80 -6.77
C PRO A 16 33.12 24.10 -6.59
N CYS A 17 32.28 23.31 -7.27
CA CYS A 17 30.86 23.23 -6.92
C CYS A 17 30.77 22.77 -5.47
N THR A 18 30.52 23.70 -4.57
CA THR A 18 30.03 23.34 -3.25
C THR A 18 28.66 22.73 -3.45
N ALA A 19 28.61 21.40 -3.41
CA ALA A 19 27.37 20.67 -3.26
C ALA A 19 26.75 21.09 -1.93
N GLY A 20 25.80 22.01 -2.01
CA GLY A 20 24.89 22.28 -0.91
C GLY A 20 24.09 20.99 -0.69
N THR A 21 24.51 20.20 0.28
CA THR A 21 23.70 19.11 0.81
C THR A 21 22.53 19.75 1.53
N THR A 22 21.52 20.13 0.78
CA THR A 22 20.19 20.31 1.36
C THR A 22 19.70 18.90 1.62
N GLY A 23 19.75 18.46 2.86
CA GLY A 23 19.09 17.27 3.32
C GLY A 23 17.58 17.43 3.11
N ALA A 24 17.11 17.18 1.90
CA ALA A 24 15.71 16.91 1.69
C ALA A 24 15.43 15.62 2.46
N THR A 25 14.80 15.74 3.61
CA THR A 25 14.11 14.64 4.27
C THR A 25 13.15 14.12 3.22
N VAL A 26 13.46 12.97 2.62
CA VAL A 26 12.52 12.24 1.77
C VAL A 26 11.43 11.78 2.72
N ILE A 27 10.40 12.61 2.87
CA ILE A 27 9.17 12.17 3.51
C ILE A 27 8.65 11.11 2.56
N SER A 28 8.77 9.86 2.95
CA SER A 28 8.21 8.77 2.15
C SER A 28 6.72 8.99 2.10
N ASP A 29 6.22 9.40 0.94
CA ASP A 29 4.81 9.71 0.72
C ASP A 29 4.04 8.40 0.54
N ILE A 30 3.86 7.69 1.65
CA ILE A 30 3.13 6.43 1.70
C ILE A 30 1.66 6.75 1.91
N THR A 31 0.83 6.23 1.03
CA THR A 31 -0.62 6.22 1.20
C THR A 31 -1.03 4.90 1.82
N GLN A 32 -1.86 4.97 2.85
CA GLN A 32 -2.65 3.86 3.37
C GLN A 32 -4.08 4.01 2.87
N LEU A 33 -4.55 3.01 2.13
CA LEU A 33 -5.92 2.93 1.66
C LEU A 33 -6.53 1.63 2.17
N ILE A 34 -7.66 1.74 2.86
CA ILE A 34 -8.45 0.58 3.32
C ILE A 34 -9.82 0.65 2.66
N TYR A 35 -10.23 -0.44 2.10
CA TYR A 35 -11.55 -0.59 1.51
C TYR A 35 -12.19 -1.91 1.93
N VAL A 36 -13.50 -1.96 1.85
CA VAL A 36 -14.31 -3.15 2.00
C VAL A 36 -15.01 -3.45 0.67
N SER A 37 -15.18 -4.72 0.38
CA SER A 37 -16.01 -5.20 -0.72
C SER A 37 -16.67 -6.52 -0.36
N GLN A 38 -17.64 -6.92 -1.18
CA GLN A 38 -18.27 -8.23 -1.05
C GLN A 38 -17.69 -9.18 -2.11
N PRO A 39 -17.34 -10.42 -1.73
CA PRO A 39 -16.94 -11.42 -2.70
C PRO A 39 -18.09 -11.73 -3.67
N PHE A 40 -17.82 -11.68 -4.97
CA PHE A 40 -18.75 -12.19 -5.96
C PHE A 40 -18.38 -13.63 -6.29
N GLY A 41 -19.17 -14.60 -5.81
CA GLY A 41 -18.87 -16.03 -5.97
C GLY A 41 -17.66 -16.44 -5.13
N TYR A 42 -17.78 -16.41 -3.82
CA TYR A 42 -16.71 -16.81 -2.91
C TYR A 42 -16.38 -18.29 -3.04
N ASP A 43 -15.22 -18.58 -3.62
CA ASP A 43 -14.60 -19.90 -3.67
C ASP A 43 -13.07 -19.79 -3.55
N GLY A 44 -12.43 -20.93 -3.20
CA GLY A 44 -10.99 -20.96 -2.99
C GLY A 44 -10.16 -20.67 -4.25
N ALA A 45 -10.67 -21.01 -5.45
CA ALA A 45 -9.98 -20.75 -6.70
C ALA A 45 -10.00 -19.25 -7.04
N THR A 46 -11.14 -18.60 -6.88
CA THR A 46 -11.29 -17.16 -7.08
C THR A 46 -10.40 -16.38 -6.10
N LEU A 47 -10.42 -16.75 -4.81
CA LEU A 47 -9.57 -16.12 -3.81
C LEU A 47 -8.09 -16.33 -4.11
N GLY A 48 -7.69 -17.55 -4.51
CA GLY A 48 -6.31 -17.84 -4.90
C GLY A 48 -5.85 -16.99 -6.08
N ALA A 49 -6.70 -16.79 -7.09
CA ALA A 49 -6.42 -15.93 -8.22
C ALA A 49 -6.25 -14.46 -7.81
N ILE A 50 -7.14 -13.95 -6.95
CA ILE A 50 -7.03 -12.58 -6.41
C ILE A 50 -5.70 -12.38 -5.69
N LEU A 51 -5.32 -13.31 -4.81
CA LEU A 51 -4.07 -13.23 -4.05
C LEU A 51 -2.83 -13.29 -4.94
N LEU A 52 -2.85 -14.15 -5.96
CA LEU A 52 -1.75 -14.27 -6.92
C LEU A 52 -1.57 -12.97 -7.71
N ASP A 53 -2.65 -12.42 -8.25
CA ASP A 53 -2.63 -11.17 -9.01
C ASP A 53 -2.18 -10.01 -8.13
N ALA A 54 -2.72 -9.92 -6.91
CA ALA A 54 -2.37 -8.88 -5.95
C ALA A 54 -0.88 -8.93 -5.61
N ARG A 55 -0.34 -10.08 -5.25
CA ARG A 55 1.08 -10.22 -4.90
C ARG A 55 1.99 -9.85 -6.05
N ARG A 56 1.68 -10.30 -7.27
CA ARG A 56 2.45 -9.96 -8.47
C ARG A 56 2.44 -8.46 -8.76
N CYS A 57 1.27 -7.84 -8.78
CA CYS A 57 1.13 -6.42 -9.07
C CYS A 57 1.72 -5.56 -7.94
N ASN A 58 1.48 -5.91 -6.69
CA ASN A 58 1.95 -5.17 -5.54
C ASN A 58 3.48 -5.19 -5.44
N THR A 59 4.12 -6.36 -5.65
CA THR A 59 5.59 -6.45 -5.68
C THR A 59 6.17 -5.54 -6.74
N ARG A 60 5.61 -5.54 -7.95
CA ARG A 60 6.05 -4.65 -9.03
C ARG A 60 5.90 -3.17 -8.68
N ASP A 61 4.81 -2.81 -8.02
CA ASP A 61 4.40 -1.42 -7.76
C ASP A 61 4.90 -0.89 -6.41
N GLY A 62 5.62 -1.70 -5.62
CA GLY A 62 6.10 -1.31 -4.29
C GLY A 62 4.97 -1.15 -3.27
N ILE A 63 3.86 -1.86 -3.46
CA ILE A 63 2.71 -1.91 -2.56
C ILE A 63 2.86 -3.09 -1.61
N THR A 64 2.51 -2.86 -0.35
CA THR A 64 2.37 -3.90 0.67
C THR A 64 0.97 -3.83 1.28
N GLY A 65 0.60 -4.80 2.09
CA GLY A 65 -0.69 -4.79 2.77
C GLY A 65 -1.20 -6.15 3.19
N ALA A 66 -2.48 -6.19 3.53
CA ALA A 66 -3.16 -7.38 3.98
C ALA A 66 -4.59 -7.47 3.44
N LEU A 67 -5.03 -8.69 3.13
CA LEU A 67 -6.40 -9.02 2.77
C LEU A 67 -6.98 -9.95 3.84
N VAL A 68 -7.99 -9.47 4.51
CA VAL A 68 -8.82 -10.24 5.42
C VAL A 68 -10.06 -10.64 4.66
N CYS A 69 -10.35 -11.94 4.62
CA CYS A 69 -11.46 -12.42 3.82
C CYS A 69 -12.32 -13.45 4.55
N ARG A 70 -13.60 -13.34 4.31
CA ARG A 70 -14.66 -14.26 4.71
C ARG A 70 -15.68 -14.31 3.56
N HIS A 71 -16.59 -15.26 3.56
CA HIS A 71 -17.57 -15.44 2.47
C HIS A 71 -18.46 -14.21 2.21
N ASP A 72 -18.64 -13.35 3.20
CA ASP A 72 -19.50 -12.16 3.13
C ASP A 72 -18.71 -10.84 2.99
N VAL A 73 -17.39 -10.84 3.19
CA VAL A 73 -16.57 -9.63 3.22
C VAL A 73 -15.14 -9.85 2.77
N TYR A 74 -14.63 -8.93 1.97
CA TYR A 74 -13.22 -8.65 1.79
C TYR A 74 -12.90 -7.29 2.44
N LEU A 75 -11.95 -7.29 3.37
CA LEU A 75 -11.41 -6.07 3.96
C LEU A 75 -9.92 -6.01 3.64
N GLN A 76 -9.49 -4.99 2.90
CA GLN A 76 -8.12 -4.92 2.40
C GLN A 76 -7.46 -3.60 2.72
N LEU A 77 -6.20 -3.69 3.15
CA LEU A 77 -5.27 -2.58 3.31
C LEU A 77 -4.25 -2.60 2.18
N LEU A 78 -4.03 -1.45 1.56
CA LEU A 78 -2.95 -1.17 0.60
C LEU A 78 -2.07 -0.05 1.13
N GLU A 79 -0.76 -0.25 1.10
CA GLU A 79 0.25 0.71 1.56
C GLU A 79 1.35 0.86 0.51
N GLY A 80 1.63 2.08 0.08
CA GLY A 80 2.67 2.31 -0.90
C GLY A 80 2.66 3.71 -1.49
N PRO A 81 3.44 3.94 -2.57
CA PRO A 81 3.44 5.21 -3.27
C PRO A 81 2.03 5.60 -3.71
N THR A 82 1.65 6.85 -3.49
CA THR A 82 0.28 7.32 -3.74
C THR A 82 -0.26 6.98 -5.12
N GLU A 83 0.52 7.25 -6.16
CA GLU A 83 0.10 6.97 -7.54
C GLU A 83 -0.14 5.48 -7.77
N LYS A 84 0.69 4.62 -7.17
CA LYS A 84 0.59 3.16 -7.29
C LYS A 84 -0.61 2.62 -6.56
N VAL A 85 -0.85 3.08 -5.33
CA VAL A 85 -2.04 2.70 -4.53
C VAL A 85 -3.31 3.16 -5.22
N THR A 86 -3.36 4.39 -5.73
CA THR A 86 -4.51 4.92 -6.47
C THR A 86 -4.80 4.10 -7.73
N ALA A 87 -3.77 3.75 -8.50
CA ALA A 87 -3.92 2.93 -9.70
C ALA A 87 -4.38 1.50 -9.37
N ALA A 88 -3.86 0.91 -8.29
CA ALA A 88 -4.27 -0.41 -7.81
C ALA A 88 -5.75 -0.41 -7.40
N TYR A 89 -6.17 0.57 -6.63
CA TYR A 89 -7.56 0.73 -6.19
C TYR A 89 -8.51 0.93 -7.38
N ALA A 90 -8.12 1.72 -8.38
CA ALA A 90 -8.90 1.89 -9.61
C ALA A 90 -9.09 0.58 -10.39
N ARG A 91 -8.10 -0.32 -10.38
CA ARG A 91 -8.24 -1.66 -10.98
C ARG A 91 -9.22 -2.54 -10.18
N ILE A 92 -9.12 -2.49 -8.85
CA ILE A 92 -10.00 -3.26 -7.96
C ILE A 92 -11.46 -2.87 -8.14
N ILE A 93 -11.77 -1.58 -8.25
CA ILE A 93 -13.15 -1.10 -8.48
C ILE A 93 -13.75 -1.68 -9.77
N ARG A 94 -12.93 -1.98 -10.76
CA ARG A 94 -13.35 -2.53 -12.06
C ARG A 94 -13.30 -4.07 -12.11
N ASP A 95 -12.83 -4.70 -11.06
CA ASP A 95 -12.69 -6.15 -10.99
C ASP A 95 -14.01 -6.77 -10.53
N ASP A 96 -14.61 -7.59 -11.39
CA ASP A 96 -15.91 -8.23 -11.15
C ASP A 96 -15.90 -9.20 -9.94
N ARG A 97 -14.71 -9.56 -9.46
CA ARG A 97 -14.56 -10.39 -8.24
C ARG A 97 -14.87 -9.63 -6.95
N HIS A 98 -14.94 -8.30 -7.02
CA HIS A 98 -15.25 -7.41 -5.93
C HIS A 98 -16.56 -6.67 -6.19
N ALA A 99 -17.58 -6.93 -5.39
CA ALA A 99 -18.86 -6.20 -5.45
C ALA A 99 -18.93 -5.14 -4.33
N GLY A 100 -19.60 -4.04 -4.60
CA GLY A 100 -19.88 -3.02 -3.59
C GLY A 100 -18.62 -2.43 -2.92
N VAL A 101 -17.59 -2.14 -3.71
CA VAL A 101 -16.34 -1.57 -3.19
C VAL A 101 -16.60 -0.23 -2.53
N LYS A 102 -16.22 -0.10 -1.25
CA LYS A 102 -16.35 1.12 -0.46
C LYS A 102 -15.04 1.45 0.24
N GLU A 103 -14.51 2.65 -0.02
CA GLU A 103 -13.35 3.18 0.68
C GLU A 103 -13.72 3.54 2.13
N LEU A 104 -12.91 3.08 3.07
CA LEU A 104 -13.07 3.35 4.51
C LEU A 104 -12.01 4.29 5.04
N VAL A 105 -10.78 4.18 4.55
CA VAL A 105 -9.63 4.99 4.95
C VAL A 105 -8.79 5.34 3.73
N ASN A 106 -8.36 6.60 3.64
CA ASN A 106 -7.37 7.05 2.68
C ASN A 106 -6.56 8.16 3.34
N ARG A 107 -5.31 7.86 3.70
CA ARG A 107 -4.47 8.79 4.43
C ARG A 107 -3.00 8.69 4.05
N LYS A 108 -2.24 9.74 4.34
CA LYS A 108 -0.78 9.74 4.25
C LYS A 108 -0.16 9.32 5.58
N VAL A 109 0.89 8.52 5.49
CA VAL A 109 1.64 8.02 6.65
C VAL A 109 3.12 8.01 6.36
N THR A 110 3.92 7.89 7.41
CA THR A 110 5.38 7.73 7.34
C THR A 110 5.79 6.26 7.32
N ASP A 111 5.01 5.41 7.99
CA ASP A 111 5.37 4.02 8.23
C ASP A 111 4.27 3.08 7.75
N ARG A 112 4.67 1.89 7.33
CA ARG A 112 3.76 0.81 6.93
C ARG A 112 3.41 -0.08 8.11
N ILE A 113 2.18 -0.56 8.15
CA ILE A 113 1.73 -1.60 9.09
C ILE A 113 2.27 -2.97 8.66
N PHE A 114 2.34 -3.23 7.34
CA PHE A 114 2.84 -4.49 6.75
C PHE A 114 4.01 -4.25 5.80
N PRO A 115 5.20 -3.89 6.28
CA PRO A 115 6.32 -3.54 5.39
C PRO A 115 6.83 -4.72 4.55
N ASP A 116 6.70 -5.94 5.05
CA ASP A 116 7.32 -7.14 4.47
C ASP A 116 6.36 -8.01 3.64
N TRP A 117 5.07 -7.62 3.54
CA TRP A 117 4.05 -8.43 2.91
C TRP A 117 3.46 -7.77 1.66
N ALA A 118 3.79 -8.28 0.49
CA ALA A 118 3.15 -7.84 -0.75
C ALA A 118 1.62 -8.03 -0.72
N MET A 119 1.13 -9.06 -0.05
CA MET A 119 -0.26 -9.25 0.36
C MET A 119 -0.34 -10.37 1.38
N LEU A 120 -0.47 -10.04 2.66
CA LEU A 120 -0.81 -11.00 3.71
C LEU A 120 -2.26 -11.44 3.52
N HIS A 121 -2.52 -12.73 3.66
CA HIS A 121 -3.87 -13.27 3.66
C HIS A 121 -4.25 -13.74 5.05
N ASP A 122 -5.38 -13.28 5.56
CA ASP A 122 -5.98 -13.78 6.81
C ASP A 122 -7.42 -14.23 6.55
N PRO A 123 -7.78 -15.45 6.96
CA PRO A 123 -9.12 -16.00 6.75
C PRO A 123 -10.20 -15.43 7.69
N ALA A 124 -9.99 -14.26 8.29
CA ALA A 124 -10.97 -13.54 9.11
C ALA A 124 -11.63 -14.40 10.20
N LYS A 125 -10.84 -15.01 11.07
CA LYS A 125 -11.39 -15.86 12.14
C LYS A 125 -12.08 -15.02 13.23
N SER A 126 -11.55 -14.86 14.41
CA SER A 126 -12.26 -14.32 15.57
C SER A 126 -12.00 -12.85 15.91
N TRP A 127 -11.27 -12.12 15.12
CA TRP A 127 -10.78 -10.77 15.45
C TRP A 127 -11.40 -9.65 14.60
N ILE A 128 -12.17 -10.01 13.58
CA ILE A 128 -12.98 -9.09 12.77
C ILE A 128 -14.44 -9.14 13.24
N TRP A 129 -15.20 -8.15 12.88
CA TRP A 129 -16.65 -8.09 13.15
C TRP A 129 -17.38 -9.38 12.74
N SER A 130 -18.31 -9.83 13.58
CA SER A 130 -19.16 -10.98 13.30
C SER A 130 -20.13 -10.70 12.12
N GLU A 131 -20.74 -11.76 11.58
CA GLU A 131 -21.76 -11.61 10.53
C GLU A 131 -22.98 -10.84 11.02
N GLU A 132 -23.35 -11.01 12.29
CA GLU A 132 -24.43 -10.28 12.94
C GLU A 132 -24.09 -8.79 13.04
N GLU A 133 -22.86 -8.43 13.43
CA GLU A 133 -22.40 -7.05 13.47
C GLU A 133 -22.35 -6.43 12.07
N MET A 134 -21.89 -7.19 11.06
CA MET A 134 -21.92 -6.75 9.66
C MET A 134 -23.35 -6.48 9.19
N SER A 135 -24.28 -7.40 9.47
CA SER A 135 -25.70 -7.25 9.14
C SER A 135 -26.36 -6.11 9.89
N ALA A 136 -25.89 -5.81 11.10
CA ALA A 136 -26.36 -4.68 11.90
C ALA A 136 -25.74 -3.33 11.48
N GLY A 137 -24.94 -3.29 10.41
CA GLY A 137 -24.37 -2.06 9.86
C GLY A 137 -23.17 -1.55 10.65
N VAL A 138 -22.30 -2.43 11.14
CA VAL A 138 -21.09 -2.01 11.86
C VAL A 138 -20.17 -1.15 10.99
N LEU A 139 -20.10 -1.43 9.68
CA LEU A 139 -19.24 -0.68 8.74
C LEU A 139 -19.68 0.78 8.57
N GLU A 140 -20.96 1.07 8.70
CA GLU A 140 -21.50 2.42 8.62
C GLU A 140 -21.18 3.25 9.87
N ARG A 141 -20.91 2.58 10.99
CA ARG A 141 -20.60 3.19 12.29
C ARG A 141 -19.11 3.16 12.62
N ALA A 142 -18.34 2.27 11.98
CA ALA A 142 -16.91 2.14 12.23
C ALA A 142 -16.17 3.42 11.86
N THR A 143 -15.33 3.88 12.77
CA THR A 143 -14.44 5.01 12.51
C THR A 143 -13.18 4.54 11.76
N PRO A 144 -12.46 5.44 11.08
CA PRO A 144 -11.15 5.10 10.53
C PRO A 144 -10.20 4.48 11.54
N ALA A 145 -10.23 4.92 12.80
CA ALA A 145 -9.39 4.38 13.88
C ALA A 145 -9.75 2.93 14.20
N ASP A 146 -11.03 2.57 14.21
CA ASP A 146 -11.47 1.18 14.44
C ASP A 146 -10.94 0.26 13.35
N VAL A 147 -11.04 0.68 12.08
CA VAL A 147 -10.59 -0.10 10.93
C VAL A 147 -9.08 -0.26 10.90
N ILE A 148 -8.34 0.80 11.18
CA ILE A 148 -6.87 0.79 11.27
C ILE A 148 -6.44 -0.15 12.41
N GLY A 149 -7.07 -0.06 13.57
CA GLY A 149 -6.81 -0.91 14.73
C GLY A 149 -6.94 -2.41 14.45
N LEU A 150 -7.83 -2.82 13.55
CA LEU A 150 -7.93 -4.22 13.11
C LEU A 150 -6.64 -4.68 12.42
N PHE A 151 -6.09 -3.89 11.52
CA PHE A 151 -4.85 -4.23 10.80
C PHE A 151 -3.62 -4.13 11.70
N GLU A 152 -3.55 -3.16 12.61
CA GLU A 152 -2.49 -3.08 13.62
C GLU A 152 -2.49 -4.33 14.52
N GLY A 153 -3.66 -4.77 14.96
CA GLY A 153 -3.84 -6.00 15.72
C GLY A 153 -3.40 -7.24 14.95
N LEU A 154 -3.72 -7.33 13.65
CA LEU A 154 -3.27 -8.41 12.78
C LEU A 154 -1.75 -8.41 12.63
N SER A 155 -1.15 -7.26 12.37
CA SER A 155 0.30 -7.13 12.27
C SER A 155 1.02 -7.57 13.55
N ALA A 156 0.50 -7.20 14.70
CA ALA A 156 1.05 -7.62 15.99
C ALA A 156 1.00 -9.15 16.18
N LYS A 157 -0.09 -9.81 15.75
CA LYS A 157 -0.21 -11.28 15.81
C LYS A 157 0.79 -11.97 14.90
N VAL A 158 0.92 -11.53 13.65
CA VAL A 158 1.84 -12.12 12.68
C VAL A 158 3.30 -11.96 13.12
N ASN A 159 3.64 -10.83 13.71
CA ASN A 159 4.99 -10.58 14.22
C ASN A 159 5.31 -11.35 15.51
N ALA A 160 4.29 -11.72 16.29
CA ALA A 160 4.46 -12.52 17.52
C ALA A 160 4.59 -14.02 17.24
N ASP A 161 4.04 -14.52 16.13
CA ASP A 161 4.11 -15.93 15.72
C ASP A 161 4.51 -16.04 14.23
N PRO A 162 5.81 -15.97 13.93
CA PRO A 162 6.29 -16.00 12.54
C PRO A 162 6.23 -17.38 11.88
N SER A 163 5.53 -18.36 12.50
CA SER A 163 5.52 -19.77 12.07
C SER A 163 4.29 -20.18 11.26
N ASP A 164 3.47 -19.22 10.77
CA ASP A 164 2.26 -19.53 9.98
C ASP A 164 2.37 -19.06 8.53
#